data_afd8c02438acdcd9e837105df74e9d97
#
_entry.id   afd8c02438acdcd9e837105df74e9d97
#
_cell.length_a   1.000
_cell.length_b   1.000
_cell.length_c   1.000
_cell.angle_alpha   90.00
_cell.angle_beta   90.00
_cell.angle_gamma   90.00
#
_symmetry.space_group_name_H-M   'P 1'
#
loop_
_entity.id
_entity.type
_entity.pdbx_description
1 polymer ?
#
loop_
_entity_poly.entity_id
_entity_poly.type
_entity_poly.pdbx_seq_one_letter_code
_entity_poly.pdbx_strand_id
1 'polypeptide(L)'
;VSFSSVVEEIRKNVEAYRSEPRTLTYLALNENPYPFPEELVRECFERIDASRLPTYVDSPSEEFLNELVDYVSIGGWKAQKEQISVGNGADEIIYVLLSMFKDLSIYVFPPTYSCYEIFASAVGVKLNRVPLAGERIDLERLKDLNEDCVVFLPNPNNPTGHLFTDEEIFRLLNSGALLVLDEAYYEFSGRTYAPLIEDYSNLIVVRTFSKAFGLASQRIGYLIANTALIDAYNRIRLPYNVSYTGQLFATVALKNRRIFEERIERIVEERERLKSALRRLGFNVSDSKANFVFVYLDQKEAERIHRALLERGITVRKTGWGLRISVGQTQQNDLVIETLEGLM
;
A
#
# COMPACT_ATOMS: atom_id res chain seq x y z
N VAL A 1 15.04 -31.67 12.75
CA VAL A 1 13.91 -30.74 13.06
C VAL A 1 12.64 -31.54 12.89
N SER A 2 11.79 -31.62 13.91
CA SER A 2 10.51 -32.33 13.82
C SER A 2 9.40 -31.42 13.31
N PHE A 3 8.36 -31.99 12.71
CA PHE A 3 7.16 -31.25 12.32
C PHE A 3 6.60 -30.43 13.49
N SER A 4 6.49 -31.04 14.68
CA SER A 4 5.97 -30.38 15.88
C SER A 4 6.82 -29.17 16.29
N SER A 5 8.16 -29.27 16.21
CA SER A 5 9.05 -28.16 16.55
C SER A 5 8.92 -27.00 15.57
N VAL A 6 8.73 -27.27 14.28
CA VAL A 6 8.48 -26.22 13.26
C VAL A 6 7.16 -25.51 13.54
N VAL A 7 6.09 -26.26 13.83
CA VAL A 7 4.78 -25.67 14.14
C VAL A 7 4.84 -24.77 15.39
N GLU A 8 5.53 -25.22 16.44
CA GLU A 8 5.71 -24.43 17.66
C GLU A 8 6.55 -23.17 17.40
N GLU A 9 7.59 -23.26 16.60
CA GLU A 9 8.45 -22.14 16.22
C GLU A 9 7.64 -21.08 15.45
N ILE A 10 6.85 -21.50 14.44
CA ILE A 10 5.96 -20.59 13.69
C ILE A 10 4.95 -19.91 14.64
N ARG A 11 4.29 -20.68 15.51
CA ARG A 11 3.29 -20.13 16.45
C ARG A 11 3.90 -19.12 17.44
N LYS A 12 5.17 -19.29 17.79
CA LYS A 12 5.89 -18.43 18.73
C LYS A 12 6.46 -17.17 18.07
N ASN A 13 6.98 -17.28 16.86
CA ASN A 13 7.82 -16.28 16.22
C ASN A 13 7.15 -15.53 15.07
N VAL A 14 6.05 -16.05 14.51
CA VAL A 14 5.30 -15.38 13.43
C VAL A 14 4.01 -14.80 14.00
N GLU A 15 3.91 -13.47 13.99
CA GLU A 15 2.68 -12.79 14.41
C GLU A 15 1.63 -12.87 13.30
N ALA A 16 0.43 -13.34 13.65
CA ALA A 16 -0.68 -13.33 12.71
C ALA A 16 -1.24 -11.90 12.55
N TYR A 17 -1.53 -11.50 11.31
CA TYR A 17 -2.23 -10.25 11.06
C TYR A 17 -3.58 -10.24 11.79
N ARG A 18 -3.85 -9.17 12.53
CA ARG A 18 -5.12 -8.95 13.22
C ARG A 18 -5.77 -7.68 12.71
N SER A 19 -7.02 -7.81 12.25
CA SER A 19 -7.85 -6.65 11.91
C SER A 19 -8.50 -6.08 13.17
N GLU A 20 -8.80 -4.79 13.14
CA GLU A 20 -9.64 -4.15 14.15
C GLU A 20 -11.09 -4.63 14.04
N PRO A 21 -11.87 -4.61 15.15
CA PRO A 21 -13.28 -4.97 15.11
C PRO A 21 -14.06 -4.05 14.16
N ARG A 22 -14.93 -4.62 13.33
CA ARG A 22 -15.78 -3.84 12.43
C ARG A 22 -16.93 -3.20 13.20
N THR A 23 -17.07 -1.88 13.03
CA THR A 23 -18.19 -1.07 13.58
C THR A 23 -18.93 -0.39 12.42
N LEU A 24 -19.96 0.43 12.75
CA LEU A 24 -20.73 1.17 11.73
C LEU A 24 -19.88 2.14 10.93
N THR A 25 -18.93 2.81 11.59
CA THR A 25 -17.97 3.71 10.94
C THR A 25 -16.57 3.08 11.01
N TYR A 26 -16.17 2.38 9.93
CA TYR A 26 -14.93 1.63 9.89
C TYR A 26 -13.85 2.37 9.09
N LEU A 27 -12.88 2.97 9.79
CA LEU A 27 -11.83 3.82 9.24
C LEU A 27 -10.41 3.28 9.58
N ALA A 28 -10.22 1.96 9.55
CA ALA A 28 -8.99 1.31 10.01
C ALA A 28 -8.09 0.75 8.90
N LEU A 29 -8.62 0.44 7.71
CA LEU A 29 -7.88 -0.27 6.66
C LEU A 29 -7.56 0.56 5.41
N ASN A 30 -7.78 1.88 5.46
CA ASN A 30 -7.56 2.77 4.32
C ASN A 30 -8.35 2.29 3.08
N GLU A 31 -9.56 1.78 3.32
CA GLU A 31 -10.50 1.41 2.26
C GLU A 31 -11.01 2.69 1.58
N ASN A 32 -11.44 2.58 0.33
CA ASN A 32 -12.10 3.69 -0.34
C ASN A 32 -13.49 3.92 0.28
N PRO A 33 -13.84 5.15 0.72
CA PRO A 33 -15.13 5.41 1.37
C PRO A 33 -16.32 5.40 0.39
N TYR A 34 -16.06 5.41 -0.92
CA TYR A 34 -17.09 5.35 -1.95
C TYR A 34 -17.24 3.92 -2.47
N PRO A 35 -18.47 3.40 -2.60
CA PRO A 35 -18.69 2.09 -3.21
C PRO A 35 -18.23 2.11 -4.68
N PHE A 36 -17.87 0.93 -5.21
CA PHE A 36 -17.58 0.82 -6.63
C PHE A 36 -18.85 1.21 -7.43
N PRO A 37 -18.73 1.99 -8.55
CA PRO A 37 -19.90 2.48 -9.28
C PRO A 37 -20.82 1.36 -9.75
N GLU A 38 -22.13 1.47 -9.50
CA GLU A 38 -23.08 0.40 -9.84
C GLU A 38 -23.18 0.13 -11.34
N GLU A 39 -23.04 1.17 -12.17
CA GLU A 39 -22.97 1.05 -13.63
C GLU A 39 -21.77 0.21 -14.08
N LEU A 40 -20.61 0.38 -13.43
CA LEU A 40 -19.42 -0.39 -13.74
C LEU A 40 -19.52 -1.83 -13.20
N VAL A 41 -20.22 -2.02 -12.08
CA VAL A 41 -20.53 -3.37 -11.59
C VAL A 41 -21.36 -4.12 -12.62
N ARG A 42 -22.41 -3.48 -13.18
CA ARG A 42 -23.24 -4.06 -14.25
C ARG A 42 -22.42 -4.38 -15.49
N GLU A 43 -21.58 -3.44 -15.96
CA GLU A 43 -20.67 -3.67 -17.08
C GLU A 43 -19.77 -4.89 -16.83
N CYS A 44 -19.19 -5.02 -15.64
CA CYS A 44 -18.38 -6.20 -15.31
C CYS A 44 -19.18 -7.49 -15.41
N PHE A 45 -20.42 -7.54 -14.87
CA PHE A 45 -21.25 -8.74 -14.94
C PHE A 45 -21.67 -9.09 -16.36
N GLU A 46 -22.01 -8.13 -17.20
CA GLU A 46 -22.36 -8.33 -18.61
C GLU A 46 -21.16 -8.86 -19.43
N ARG A 47 -19.94 -8.54 -19.04
CA ARG A 47 -18.71 -8.97 -19.70
C ARG A 47 -18.17 -10.31 -19.18
N ILE A 48 -18.75 -10.89 -18.12
CA ILE A 48 -18.33 -12.21 -17.65
C ILE A 48 -18.68 -13.26 -18.70
N ASP A 49 -17.65 -13.88 -19.24
CA ASP A 49 -17.81 -15.05 -20.12
C ASP A 49 -17.78 -16.32 -19.27
N ALA A 50 -18.94 -16.96 -19.15
CA ALA A 50 -19.11 -18.19 -18.38
C ALA A 50 -18.21 -19.33 -18.86
N SER A 51 -17.82 -19.35 -20.15
CA SER A 51 -16.92 -20.35 -20.69
C SER A 51 -15.49 -20.23 -20.18
N ARG A 52 -15.11 -19.06 -19.67
CA ARG A 52 -13.78 -18.80 -19.07
C ARG A 52 -13.68 -19.19 -17.61
N LEU A 53 -14.80 -19.34 -16.90
CA LEU A 53 -14.79 -19.68 -15.47
C LEU A 53 -14.12 -21.04 -15.16
N PRO A 54 -14.29 -22.10 -15.98
CA PRO A 54 -13.63 -23.38 -15.76
C PRO A 54 -12.18 -23.43 -16.31
N THR A 55 -11.64 -22.33 -16.85
CA THR A 55 -10.31 -22.30 -17.47
C THR A 55 -9.32 -21.45 -16.69
N TYR A 56 -8.04 -21.77 -16.78
CA TYR A 56 -6.99 -20.87 -16.32
C TYR A 56 -6.86 -19.71 -17.31
N VAL A 57 -6.71 -18.50 -16.80
CA VAL A 57 -6.49 -17.28 -17.60
C VAL A 57 -5.10 -16.72 -17.34
N ASP A 58 -4.49 -16.19 -18.39
CA ASP A 58 -3.19 -15.54 -18.29
C ASP A 58 -3.26 -14.37 -17.29
N SER A 59 -2.17 -14.18 -16.57
CA SER A 59 -2.07 -13.16 -15.52
C SER A 59 -0.74 -12.40 -15.70
N PRO A 60 -0.80 -11.15 -16.22
CA PRO A 60 -2.00 -10.44 -16.67
C PRO A 60 -2.55 -10.96 -18.01
N SER A 61 -3.87 -10.80 -18.24
CA SER A 61 -4.45 -10.94 -19.57
C SER A 61 -4.00 -9.80 -20.47
N GLU A 62 -4.03 -10.02 -21.79
CA GLU A 62 -3.55 -9.01 -22.74
C GLU A 62 -4.35 -7.70 -22.67
N GLU A 63 -5.69 -7.78 -22.54
CA GLU A 63 -6.54 -6.60 -22.40
C GLU A 63 -6.15 -5.81 -21.14
N PHE A 64 -6.05 -6.48 -19.98
CA PHE A 64 -5.68 -5.83 -18.73
C PHE A 64 -4.29 -5.20 -18.79
N LEU A 65 -3.31 -5.90 -19.38
CA LEU A 65 -1.96 -5.38 -19.53
C LEU A 65 -1.91 -4.14 -20.43
N ASN A 66 -2.68 -4.11 -21.51
CA ASN A 66 -2.75 -2.93 -22.38
C ASN A 66 -3.28 -1.71 -21.63
N GLU A 67 -4.35 -1.86 -20.85
CA GLU A 67 -4.91 -0.77 -20.03
C GLU A 67 -3.93 -0.33 -18.92
N LEU A 68 -3.19 -1.28 -18.32
CA LEU A 68 -2.14 -0.95 -17.35
C LEU A 68 -1.02 -0.14 -17.98
N VAL A 69 -0.51 -0.54 -19.15
CA VAL A 69 0.53 0.21 -19.88
C VAL A 69 0.08 1.64 -20.15
N ASP A 70 -1.15 1.83 -20.62
CA ASP A 70 -1.71 3.18 -20.84
C ASP A 70 -1.79 3.98 -19.52
N TYR A 71 -2.30 3.35 -18.48
CA TYR A 71 -2.49 4.00 -17.18
C TYR A 71 -1.18 4.42 -16.50
N VAL A 72 -0.15 3.58 -16.52
CA VAL A 72 1.12 3.88 -15.85
C VAL A 72 1.99 4.85 -16.66
N SER A 73 1.73 5.00 -17.95
CA SER A 73 2.45 5.92 -18.82
C SER A 73 2.12 7.37 -18.47
N ILE A 74 3.11 8.13 -18.03
CA ILE A 74 2.91 9.49 -17.49
C ILE A 74 4.04 10.43 -17.88
N GLY A 75 3.74 11.73 -18.00
CA GLY A 75 4.77 12.76 -18.17
C GLY A 75 5.63 12.60 -19.43
N GLY A 76 5.11 11.98 -20.49
CA GLY A 76 5.84 11.68 -21.71
C GLY A 76 6.61 10.35 -21.68
N TRP A 77 6.76 9.71 -20.53
CA TRP A 77 7.28 8.35 -20.43
C TRP A 77 6.18 7.35 -20.85
N LYS A 78 6.58 6.35 -21.63
CA LYS A 78 5.69 5.25 -22.07
C LYS A 78 6.24 3.93 -21.57
N ALA A 79 5.49 3.31 -20.65
CA ALA A 79 5.80 1.98 -20.15
C ALA A 79 5.70 0.93 -21.26
N GLN A 80 6.50 -0.12 -21.15
CA GLN A 80 6.43 -1.30 -22.02
C GLN A 80 5.76 -2.45 -21.25
N LYS A 81 5.13 -3.38 -21.97
CA LYS A 81 4.47 -4.55 -21.38
C LYS A 81 5.44 -5.37 -20.53
N GLU A 82 6.67 -5.50 -20.98
CA GLU A 82 7.76 -6.25 -20.35
C GLU A 82 8.29 -5.60 -19.06
N GLN A 83 7.87 -4.37 -18.77
CA GLN A 83 8.22 -3.62 -17.56
C GLN A 83 7.13 -3.75 -16.47
N ILE A 84 6.07 -4.51 -16.72
CA ILE A 84 4.92 -4.64 -15.81
C ILE A 84 4.63 -6.10 -15.51
N SER A 85 4.38 -6.40 -14.23
CA SER A 85 3.79 -7.68 -13.83
C SER A 85 2.73 -7.45 -12.77
N VAL A 86 1.99 -8.51 -12.41
CA VAL A 86 0.85 -8.43 -11.50
C VAL A 86 0.95 -9.42 -10.34
N GLY A 87 0.20 -9.14 -9.27
CA GLY A 87 0.08 -10.00 -8.11
C GLY A 87 -1.32 -9.96 -7.50
N ASN A 88 -1.61 -10.91 -6.65
CA ASN A 88 -2.84 -11.00 -5.86
C ASN A 88 -2.85 -9.94 -4.73
N GLY A 89 -2.97 -8.67 -5.13
CA GLY A 89 -2.69 -7.50 -4.32
C GLY A 89 -1.20 -7.20 -4.20
N ALA A 90 -0.86 -6.00 -3.71
CA ALA A 90 0.53 -5.63 -3.42
C ALA A 90 1.17 -6.56 -2.37
N ASP A 91 0.38 -7.14 -1.48
CA ASP A 91 0.87 -8.05 -0.43
C ASP A 91 1.55 -9.30 -1.00
N GLU A 92 0.96 -9.94 -2.04
CA GLU A 92 1.61 -11.07 -2.71
C GLU A 92 2.92 -10.64 -3.38
N ILE A 93 2.92 -9.48 -4.05
CA ILE A 93 4.12 -8.95 -4.70
C ILE A 93 5.23 -8.76 -3.67
N ILE A 94 4.94 -8.11 -2.54
CA ILE A 94 5.89 -7.90 -1.46
C ILE A 94 6.39 -9.23 -0.90
N TYR A 95 5.50 -10.19 -0.68
CA TYR A 95 5.86 -11.53 -0.19
C TYR A 95 6.80 -12.26 -1.15
N VAL A 96 6.51 -12.22 -2.45
CA VAL A 96 7.35 -12.81 -3.50
C VAL A 96 8.72 -12.11 -3.56
N LEU A 97 8.76 -10.77 -3.51
CA LEU A 97 10.02 -10.02 -3.50
C LEU A 97 10.87 -10.31 -2.25
N LEU A 98 10.27 -10.41 -1.07
CA LEU A 98 10.97 -10.82 0.15
C LEU A 98 11.56 -12.23 0.02
N SER A 99 10.81 -13.15 -0.58
CA SER A 99 11.28 -14.52 -0.85
C SER A 99 12.40 -14.54 -1.90
N MET A 100 12.29 -13.71 -2.94
CA MET A 100 13.26 -13.60 -4.03
C MET A 100 14.62 -13.11 -3.53
N PHE A 101 14.62 -12.13 -2.65
CA PHE A 101 15.83 -11.48 -2.15
C PHE A 101 16.18 -11.88 -0.70
N LYS A 102 15.69 -13.03 -0.22
CA LYS A 102 15.83 -13.49 1.17
C LYS A 102 17.27 -13.60 1.67
N ASP A 103 18.22 -13.82 0.75
CA ASP A 103 19.64 -13.99 1.06
C ASP A 103 20.42 -12.66 1.08
N LEU A 104 19.75 -11.53 0.77
CA LEU A 104 20.30 -10.17 0.84
C LEU A 104 19.94 -9.50 2.18
N SER A 105 20.60 -8.38 2.47
CA SER A 105 20.31 -7.55 3.63
C SER A 105 19.10 -6.67 3.37
N ILE A 106 17.94 -6.97 4.00
CA ILE A 106 16.69 -6.25 3.77
C ILE A 106 16.47 -5.18 4.85
N TYR A 107 16.20 -3.95 4.43
CA TYR A 107 16.04 -2.76 5.26
C TYR A 107 14.61 -2.22 5.22
N VAL A 108 14.13 -1.78 6.38
CA VAL A 108 12.86 -1.04 6.54
C VAL A 108 13.05 0.11 7.53
N PHE A 109 12.18 1.13 7.44
CA PHE A 109 12.27 2.36 8.23
C PHE A 109 11.05 2.56 9.13
N PRO A 110 11.00 1.97 10.34
CA PRO A 110 9.89 2.19 11.27
C PRO A 110 9.77 3.66 11.73
N PRO A 111 8.52 4.19 11.88
CA PRO A 111 7.25 3.52 11.61
C PRO A 111 6.99 3.29 10.11
N THR A 112 6.69 2.06 9.74
CA THR A 112 6.45 1.64 8.34
C THR A 112 5.29 0.64 8.25
N TYR A 113 5.01 0.11 7.07
CA TYR A 113 3.96 -0.88 6.85
C TYR A 113 4.26 -2.19 7.60
N SER A 114 3.40 -2.51 8.57
CA SER A 114 3.63 -3.63 9.50
C SER A 114 3.68 -5.01 8.82
N CYS A 115 3.04 -5.17 7.65
CA CYS A 115 3.06 -6.44 6.95
C CYS A 115 4.42 -6.80 6.37
N TYR A 116 5.36 -5.86 6.20
CA TYR A 116 6.73 -6.22 5.84
C TYR A 116 7.35 -7.17 6.88
N GLU A 117 7.13 -6.89 8.17
CA GLU A 117 7.63 -7.75 9.25
C GLU A 117 6.94 -9.12 9.27
N ILE A 118 5.61 -9.13 9.08
CA ILE A 118 4.82 -10.37 9.04
C ILE A 118 5.28 -11.26 7.89
N PHE A 119 5.40 -10.68 6.69
CA PHE A 119 5.81 -11.43 5.50
C PHE A 119 7.27 -11.87 5.56
N ALA A 120 8.18 -11.01 6.04
CA ALA A 120 9.58 -11.36 6.25
C ALA A 120 9.73 -12.54 7.23
N SER A 121 9.00 -12.51 8.35
CA SER A 121 8.97 -13.62 9.30
C SER A 121 8.46 -14.90 8.66
N ALA A 122 7.43 -14.83 7.82
CA ALA A 122 6.85 -16.00 7.15
C ALA A 122 7.81 -16.67 6.15
N VAL A 123 8.69 -15.88 5.52
CA VAL A 123 9.73 -16.42 4.60
C VAL A 123 11.09 -16.63 5.27
N GLY A 124 11.18 -16.44 6.59
CA GLY A 124 12.40 -16.65 7.37
C GLY A 124 13.47 -15.57 7.20
N VAL A 125 13.07 -14.37 6.78
CA VAL A 125 13.95 -13.21 6.60
C VAL A 125 13.99 -12.35 7.86
N LYS A 126 15.19 -11.94 8.27
CA LYS A 126 15.39 -10.95 9.33
C LYS A 126 15.55 -9.56 8.72
N LEU A 127 14.67 -8.63 9.10
CA LEU A 127 14.74 -7.25 8.65
C LEU A 127 15.74 -6.41 9.46
N ASN A 128 16.51 -5.58 8.77
CA ASN A 128 17.30 -4.51 9.37
C ASN A 128 16.39 -3.28 9.54
N ARG A 129 16.12 -2.94 10.81
CA ARG A 129 15.22 -1.83 11.16
C ARG A 129 16.03 -0.59 11.46
N VAL A 130 15.90 0.43 10.63
CA VAL A 130 16.51 1.76 10.84
C VAL A 130 15.39 2.76 11.11
N PRO A 131 15.16 3.13 12.40
CA PRO A 131 14.07 4.04 12.72
C PRO A 131 14.22 5.39 12.03
N LEU A 132 13.09 5.96 11.58
CA LEU A 132 13.04 7.32 11.05
C LEU A 132 13.44 8.34 12.12
N ALA A 133 14.11 9.40 11.71
CA ALA A 133 14.35 10.60 12.52
C ALA A 133 13.19 11.58 12.29
N GLY A 134 12.13 11.47 13.11
CA GLY A 134 10.84 12.10 12.81
C GLY A 134 10.18 11.45 11.61
N GLU A 135 9.97 12.22 10.52
CA GLU A 135 9.46 11.72 9.24
C GLU A 135 10.56 11.61 8.17
N ARG A 136 11.84 11.52 8.55
CA ARG A 136 12.99 11.52 7.64
C ARG A 136 13.86 10.29 7.83
N ILE A 137 14.48 9.87 6.73
CA ILE A 137 15.50 8.82 6.75
C ILE A 137 16.81 9.44 7.26
N ASP A 138 17.41 8.84 8.29
CA ASP A 138 18.77 9.17 8.72
C ASP A 138 19.77 8.57 7.72
N LEU A 139 20.08 9.35 6.68
CA LEU A 139 20.97 8.93 5.58
C LEU A 139 22.39 8.60 6.05
N GLU A 140 22.84 9.16 7.18
CA GLU A 140 24.16 8.86 7.74
C GLU A 140 24.28 7.42 8.26
N ARG A 141 23.13 6.81 8.65
CA ARG A 141 23.06 5.40 9.06
C ARG A 141 23.04 4.43 7.89
N LEU A 142 22.99 4.92 6.65
CA LEU A 142 22.84 4.13 5.44
C LEU A 142 24.10 4.16 4.55
N LYS A 143 25.25 4.49 5.12
CA LYS A 143 26.54 4.58 4.37
C LYS A 143 27.00 3.25 3.80
N ASP A 144 26.55 2.13 4.39
CA ASP A 144 26.92 0.78 3.99
C ASP A 144 25.93 0.13 3.01
N LEU A 145 24.91 0.85 2.56
CA LEU A 145 24.01 0.36 1.53
C LEU A 145 24.76 0.18 0.20
N ASN A 146 24.55 -0.99 -0.42
CA ASN A 146 25.18 -1.38 -1.68
C ASN A 146 24.28 -2.41 -2.41
N GLU A 147 24.79 -3.04 -3.46
CA GLU A 147 24.06 -4.02 -4.28
C GLU A 147 23.62 -5.29 -3.53
N ASP A 148 24.19 -5.59 -2.36
CA ASP A 148 23.78 -6.70 -1.49
C ASP A 148 22.61 -6.32 -0.55
N CYS A 149 22.03 -5.15 -0.74
CA CYS A 149 20.97 -4.60 0.11
C CYS A 149 19.67 -4.40 -0.67
N VAL A 150 18.55 -4.62 0.00
CA VAL A 150 17.19 -4.30 -0.48
C VAL A 150 16.49 -3.39 0.51
N VAL A 151 15.88 -2.32 0.03
CA VAL A 151 15.12 -1.36 0.83
C VAL A 151 13.65 -1.44 0.47
N PHE A 152 12.78 -1.75 1.43
CA PHE A 152 11.33 -1.62 1.27
C PHE A 152 10.88 -0.29 1.86
N LEU A 153 10.30 0.57 1.03
CA LEU A 153 9.92 1.93 1.39
C LEU A 153 8.52 2.28 0.87
N PRO A 154 7.51 2.46 1.75
CA PRO A 154 6.20 2.97 1.32
C PRO A 154 6.29 4.48 1.07
N ASN A 155 5.80 4.95 -0.08
CA ASN A 155 5.80 6.37 -0.42
C ASN A 155 4.54 6.77 -1.22
N PRO A 156 3.52 7.36 -0.60
CA PRO A 156 3.44 7.86 0.80
C PRO A 156 3.62 6.78 1.86
N ASN A 157 4.29 7.13 2.98
CA ASN A 157 4.55 6.19 4.06
C ASN A 157 3.27 5.73 4.77
N ASN A 158 3.26 4.51 5.22
CA ASN A 158 2.22 3.97 6.10
C ASN A 158 2.87 3.54 7.43
N PRO A 159 2.49 4.09 8.61
CA PRO A 159 1.17 4.70 8.90
C PRO A 159 1.10 6.23 8.82
N THR A 160 2.16 6.95 8.62
CA THR A 160 2.21 8.41 8.79
C THR A 160 1.67 9.19 7.60
N GLY A 161 1.71 8.63 6.38
CA GLY A 161 1.19 9.23 5.15
C GLY A 161 2.10 10.29 4.52
N HIS A 162 3.22 10.67 5.14
CA HIS A 162 4.16 11.64 4.57
C HIS A 162 4.85 11.11 3.31
N LEU A 163 5.35 12.01 2.49
CA LEU A 163 6.25 11.69 1.38
C LEU A 163 7.71 11.84 1.80
N PHE A 164 8.54 10.90 1.41
CA PHE A 164 9.98 11.10 1.42
C PHE A 164 10.38 12.11 0.34
N THR A 165 11.48 12.83 0.58
CA THR A 165 12.00 13.82 -0.37
C THR A 165 12.67 13.15 -1.57
N ASP A 166 12.82 13.90 -2.65
CA ASP A 166 13.61 13.46 -3.80
C ASP A 166 15.04 13.12 -3.40
N GLU A 167 15.64 13.93 -2.51
CA GLU A 167 16.98 13.68 -2.01
C GLU A 167 17.10 12.31 -1.34
N GLU A 168 16.13 11.95 -0.47
CA GLU A 168 16.11 10.66 0.20
C GLU A 168 15.97 9.51 -0.82
N ILE A 169 15.04 9.64 -1.79
CA ILE A 169 14.84 8.63 -2.82
C ILE A 169 16.07 8.47 -3.72
N PHE A 170 16.63 9.58 -4.23
CA PHE A 170 17.82 9.52 -5.07
C PHE A 170 19.05 9.04 -4.30
N ARG A 171 19.15 9.34 -3.02
CA ARG A 171 20.25 8.81 -2.19
C ARG A 171 20.19 7.30 -2.05
N LEU A 172 18.97 6.73 -1.86
CA LEU A 172 18.76 5.28 -1.84
C LEU A 172 19.10 4.65 -3.21
N LEU A 173 18.61 5.21 -4.30
CA LEU A 173 18.89 4.72 -5.65
C LEU A 173 20.39 4.75 -5.98
N ASN A 174 21.06 5.84 -5.64
CA ASN A 174 22.50 6.03 -5.91
C ASN A 174 23.41 5.21 -4.97
N SER A 175 22.86 4.60 -3.92
CA SER A 175 23.62 3.67 -3.06
C SER A 175 23.95 2.34 -3.74
N GLY A 176 23.24 2.00 -4.82
CA GLY A 176 23.30 0.71 -5.49
C GLY A 176 22.34 -0.33 -4.90
N ALA A 177 21.76 -0.10 -3.71
CA ALA A 177 20.77 -0.99 -3.12
C ALA A 177 19.51 -1.07 -3.99
N LEU A 178 18.86 -2.24 -4.06
CA LEU A 178 17.57 -2.38 -4.71
C LEU A 178 16.50 -1.66 -3.89
N LEU A 179 15.85 -0.66 -4.47
CA LEU A 179 14.73 0.06 -3.86
C LEU A 179 13.39 -0.54 -4.32
N VAL A 180 12.64 -1.14 -3.40
CA VAL A 180 11.24 -1.52 -3.57
C VAL A 180 10.39 -0.38 -3.02
N LEU A 181 9.94 0.49 -3.91
CA LEU A 181 9.13 1.66 -3.59
C LEU A 181 7.65 1.29 -3.65
N ASP A 182 7.01 1.20 -2.48
CA ASP A 182 5.60 0.87 -2.37
C ASP A 182 4.75 2.14 -2.52
N GLU A 183 4.22 2.33 -3.71
CA GLU A 183 3.37 3.45 -4.12
C GLU A 183 1.87 3.13 -4.00
N ALA A 184 1.45 2.33 -3.01
CA ALA A 184 0.05 1.95 -2.82
C ALA A 184 -0.92 3.13 -2.64
N TYR A 185 -0.41 4.32 -2.37
CA TYR A 185 -1.19 5.56 -2.15
C TYR A 185 -0.81 6.68 -3.10
N TYR A 186 -0.10 6.40 -4.20
CA TYR A 186 0.46 7.45 -5.07
C TYR A 186 -0.63 8.32 -5.70
N GLU A 187 -1.80 7.78 -6.02
CA GLU A 187 -2.89 8.52 -6.64
C GLU A 187 -3.37 9.69 -5.77
N PHE A 188 -3.30 9.55 -4.44
CA PHE A 188 -3.69 10.60 -3.50
C PHE A 188 -2.60 11.67 -3.31
N SER A 189 -1.36 11.37 -3.67
CA SER A 189 -0.23 12.29 -3.63
C SER A 189 0.04 12.98 -4.96
N GLY A 190 -0.36 12.34 -6.05
CA GLY A 190 -0.03 12.76 -7.41
C GLY A 190 1.44 12.59 -7.77
N ARG A 191 2.25 11.92 -6.92
CA ARG A 191 3.69 11.78 -7.11
C ARG A 191 4.10 10.33 -7.30
N THR A 192 4.88 10.07 -8.37
CA THR A 192 5.42 8.75 -8.68
C THR A 192 6.86 8.83 -9.13
N TYR A 193 7.61 7.74 -8.90
CA TYR A 193 8.97 7.54 -9.39
C TYR A 193 9.05 6.43 -10.45
N ALA A 194 7.90 5.90 -10.92
CA ALA A 194 7.88 4.84 -11.92
C ALA A 194 8.69 5.13 -13.18
N PRO A 195 8.72 6.35 -13.76
CA PRO A 195 9.55 6.64 -14.93
C PRO A 195 11.05 6.44 -14.71
N LEU A 196 11.53 6.50 -13.47
CA LEU A 196 12.94 6.34 -13.14
C LEU A 196 13.49 4.91 -13.36
N ILE A 197 12.64 3.93 -13.64
CA ILE A 197 13.10 2.57 -13.99
C ILE A 197 13.94 2.55 -15.28
N GLU A 198 13.86 3.58 -16.13
CA GLU A 198 14.69 3.75 -17.31
C GLU A 198 16.14 4.10 -16.96
N ASP A 199 16.32 4.88 -15.89
CA ASP A 199 17.63 5.37 -15.46
C ASP A 199 18.25 4.53 -14.34
N TYR A 200 17.39 3.85 -13.54
CA TYR A 200 17.77 3.08 -12.36
C TYR A 200 17.32 1.63 -12.46
N SER A 201 18.24 0.74 -12.80
CA SER A 201 17.98 -0.70 -12.88
C SER A 201 17.68 -1.35 -11.52
N ASN A 202 17.96 -0.65 -10.42
CA ASN A 202 17.73 -1.06 -9.04
C ASN A 202 16.45 -0.46 -8.42
N LEU A 203 15.42 -0.16 -9.23
CA LEU A 203 14.11 0.32 -8.77
C LEU A 203 13.00 -0.66 -9.15
N ILE A 204 12.19 -1.02 -8.17
CA ILE A 204 10.88 -1.67 -8.34
C ILE A 204 9.83 -0.76 -7.72
N VAL A 205 8.78 -0.42 -8.48
CA VAL A 205 7.61 0.30 -7.97
C VAL A 205 6.45 -0.67 -7.82
N VAL A 206 5.85 -0.73 -6.63
CA VAL A 206 4.70 -1.60 -6.32
C VAL A 206 3.45 -0.76 -6.15
N ARG A 207 2.32 -1.16 -6.74
CA ARG A 207 1.04 -0.45 -6.67
C ARG A 207 -0.13 -1.40 -6.49
N THR A 208 -1.32 -0.85 -6.21
CA THR A 208 -2.52 -1.65 -5.93
C THR A 208 -3.80 -0.96 -6.39
N PHE A 209 -4.80 -1.75 -6.79
CA PHE A 209 -6.17 -1.29 -7.02
C PHE A 209 -7.01 -1.21 -5.74
N SER A 210 -6.46 -1.63 -4.61
CA SER A 210 -7.21 -1.73 -3.34
C SER A 210 -7.62 -0.37 -2.76
N LYS A 211 -6.93 0.72 -3.11
CA LYS A 211 -7.09 2.04 -2.47
C LYS A 211 -7.85 3.01 -3.37
N ALA A 212 -7.22 3.61 -4.34
CA ALA A 212 -7.81 4.61 -5.22
C ALA A 212 -9.01 4.07 -6.01
N PHE A 213 -8.90 2.87 -6.54
CA PHE A 213 -9.96 2.23 -7.33
C PHE A 213 -11.02 1.49 -6.51
N GLY A 214 -10.88 1.38 -5.18
CA GLY A 214 -11.87 0.74 -4.33
C GLY A 214 -12.04 -0.78 -4.59
N LEU A 215 -11.04 -1.45 -5.13
CA LEU A 215 -11.07 -2.87 -5.48
C LEU A 215 -10.34 -3.76 -4.47
N ALA A 216 -10.37 -3.40 -3.19
CA ALA A 216 -9.69 -4.15 -2.13
C ALA A 216 -10.10 -5.63 -2.08
N SER A 217 -11.38 -5.95 -2.33
CA SER A 217 -11.90 -7.32 -2.35
C SER A 217 -11.45 -8.13 -3.57
N GLN A 218 -11.06 -7.47 -4.67
CA GLN A 218 -10.63 -8.12 -5.89
C GLN A 218 -9.17 -8.56 -5.87
N ARG A 219 -8.39 -8.06 -4.90
CA ARG A 219 -6.99 -8.46 -4.70
C ARG A 219 -6.13 -8.27 -5.95
N ILE A 220 -6.06 -7.06 -6.49
CA ILE A 220 -5.23 -6.73 -7.65
C ILE A 220 -4.12 -5.77 -7.23
N GLY A 221 -2.88 -6.18 -7.52
CA GLY A 221 -1.69 -5.35 -7.42
C GLY A 221 -0.84 -5.50 -8.68
N TYR A 222 0.07 -4.59 -8.88
CA TYR A 222 1.03 -4.65 -9.98
C TYR A 222 2.36 -4.03 -9.56
N LEU A 223 3.42 -4.42 -10.27
CA LEU A 223 4.75 -3.84 -10.12
C LEU A 223 5.28 -3.38 -11.46
N ILE A 224 6.13 -2.38 -11.40
CA ILE A 224 6.79 -1.75 -12.54
C ILE A 224 8.28 -1.76 -12.24
N ALA A 225 9.09 -2.30 -13.16
CA ALA A 225 10.55 -2.35 -13.02
C ALA A 225 11.19 -2.53 -14.41
N ASN A 226 12.51 -2.56 -14.45
CA ASN A 226 13.20 -2.97 -15.68
C ASN A 226 12.84 -4.42 -16.07
N THR A 227 13.03 -4.75 -17.35
CA THR A 227 12.60 -6.04 -17.92
C THR A 227 13.28 -7.24 -17.25
N ALA A 228 14.54 -7.12 -16.80
CA ALA A 228 15.24 -8.21 -16.15
C ALA A 228 14.65 -8.55 -14.78
N LEU A 229 14.27 -7.53 -13.99
CA LEU A 229 13.60 -7.73 -12.70
C LEU A 229 12.20 -8.30 -12.90
N ILE A 230 11.46 -7.86 -13.91
CA ILE A 230 10.13 -8.42 -14.23
C ILE A 230 10.22 -9.87 -14.69
N ASP A 231 11.19 -10.23 -15.54
CA ASP A 231 11.39 -11.62 -15.96
C ASP A 231 11.72 -12.51 -14.74
N ALA A 232 12.63 -12.06 -13.87
CA ALA A 232 12.98 -12.79 -12.66
C ALA A 232 11.78 -12.96 -11.71
N TYR A 233 10.97 -11.91 -11.48
CA TYR A 233 9.74 -11.98 -10.71
C TYR A 233 8.73 -12.98 -11.33
N ASN A 234 8.52 -12.92 -12.63
CA ASN A 234 7.59 -13.81 -13.34
C ASN A 234 7.96 -15.29 -13.27
N ARG A 235 9.25 -15.63 -13.06
CA ARG A 235 9.72 -17.01 -12.90
C ARG A 235 9.40 -17.61 -11.54
N ILE A 236 9.18 -16.78 -10.52
CA ILE A 236 8.99 -17.25 -9.13
C ILE A 236 7.60 -16.96 -8.58
N ARG A 237 6.85 -16.02 -9.14
CA ARG A 237 5.46 -15.81 -8.72
C ARG A 237 4.60 -17.02 -9.04
N LEU A 238 3.49 -17.18 -8.32
CA LEU A 238 2.55 -18.25 -8.60
C LEU A 238 1.93 -18.08 -10.01
N PRO A 239 1.77 -19.17 -10.78
CA PRO A 239 1.07 -19.09 -12.05
C PRO A 239 -0.41 -18.75 -11.83
N TYR A 240 -1.01 -18.02 -12.75
CA TYR A 240 -2.44 -17.66 -12.72
C TYR A 240 -2.89 -16.99 -11.41
N ASN A 241 -1.99 -16.22 -10.79
CA ASN A 241 -2.15 -15.66 -9.45
C ASN A 241 -3.22 -14.58 -9.31
N VAL A 242 -3.69 -13.99 -10.41
CA VAL A 242 -4.77 -12.99 -10.41
C VAL A 242 -6.00 -13.56 -11.11
N SER A 243 -7.15 -13.51 -10.45
CA SER A 243 -8.39 -14.08 -10.95
C SER A 243 -8.90 -13.40 -12.22
N TYR A 244 -9.63 -14.13 -13.06
CA TYR A 244 -10.31 -13.60 -14.24
C TYR A 244 -11.21 -12.42 -13.92
N THR A 245 -12.06 -12.56 -12.90
CA THR A 245 -12.99 -11.50 -12.48
C THR A 245 -12.24 -10.28 -11.92
N GLY A 246 -11.18 -10.50 -11.16
CA GLY A 246 -10.34 -9.40 -10.65
C GLY A 246 -9.74 -8.58 -11.78
N GLN A 247 -9.15 -9.23 -12.79
CA GLN A 247 -8.60 -8.55 -13.96
C GLN A 247 -9.69 -7.80 -14.75
N LEU A 248 -10.87 -8.38 -14.89
CA LEU A 248 -12.02 -7.74 -15.55
C LEU A 248 -12.44 -6.46 -14.82
N PHE A 249 -12.61 -6.50 -13.49
CA PHE A 249 -12.95 -5.33 -12.70
C PHE A 249 -11.87 -4.24 -12.79
N ALA A 250 -10.60 -4.61 -12.76
CA ALA A 250 -9.50 -3.65 -12.91
C ALA A 250 -9.48 -3.02 -14.31
N THR A 251 -9.70 -3.82 -15.37
CA THR A 251 -9.80 -3.33 -16.75
C THR A 251 -10.93 -2.31 -16.92
N VAL A 252 -12.13 -2.63 -16.40
CA VAL A 252 -13.28 -1.73 -16.44
C VAL A 252 -13.00 -0.44 -15.66
N ALA A 253 -12.36 -0.55 -14.49
CA ALA A 253 -11.99 0.62 -13.70
C ALA A 253 -10.99 1.54 -14.44
N LEU A 254 -9.98 0.96 -15.11
CA LEU A 254 -9.01 1.73 -15.88
C LEU A 254 -9.62 2.45 -17.07
N LYS A 255 -10.53 1.79 -17.81
CA LYS A 255 -11.26 2.39 -18.93
C LYS A 255 -12.16 3.56 -18.48
N ASN A 256 -12.60 3.53 -17.24
CA ASN A 256 -13.47 4.55 -16.64
C ASN A 256 -12.75 5.38 -15.55
N ARG A 257 -11.41 5.52 -15.66
CA ARG A 257 -10.55 6.11 -14.61
C ARG A 257 -10.98 7.51 -14.15
N ARG A 258 -11.61 8.30 -14.99
CA ARG A 258 -12.08 9.65 -14.65
C ARG A 258 -13.03 9.66 -13.44
N ILE A 259 -13.91 8.66 -13.31
CA ILE A 259 -14.81 8.53 -12.15
C ILE A 259 -14.01 8.40 -10.84
N PHE A 260 -12.91 7.65 -10.89
CA PHE A 260 -12.04 7.44 -9.72
C PHE A 260 -11.18 8.66 -9.42
N GLU A 261 -10.71 9.38 -10.44
CA GLU A 261 -9.98 10.65 -10.31
C GLU A 261 -10.81 11.69 -9.54
N GLU A 262 -12.09 11.87 -9.91
CA GLU A 262 -13.02 12.75 -9.19
C GLU A 262 -13.25 12.36 -7.72
N ARG A 263 -13.23 11.04 -7.43
CA ARG A 263 -13.34 10.53 -6.05
C ARG A 263 -12.04 10.73 -5.26
N ILE A 264 -10.90 10.55 -5.90
CA ILE A 264 -9.59 10.83 -5.32
C ILE A 264 -9.50 12.29 -4.90
N GLU A 265 -9.92 13.22 -5.75
CA GLU A 265 -9.97 14.66 -5.43
C GLU A 265 -10.81 14.94 -4.16
N ARG A 266 -12.01 14.36 -4.06
CA ARG A 266 -12.86 14.49 -2.87
C ARG A 266 -12.21 13.90 -1.61
N ILE A 267 -11.54 12.75 -1.73
CA ILE A 267 -10.81 12.14 -0.60
C ILE A 267 -9.65 13.05 -0.17
N VAL A 268 -8.94 13.66 -1.12
CA VAL A 268 -7.86 14.61 -0.84
C VAL A 268 -8.39 15.86 -0.13
N GLU A 269 -9.50 16.44 -0.59
CA GLU A 269 -10.16 17.58 0.07
C GLU A 269 -10.58 17.22 1.50
N GLU A 270 -11.24 16.09 1.71
CA GLU A 270 -11.65 15.60 3.02
C GLU A 270 -10.46 15.29 3.94
N ARG A 271 -9.36 14.78 3.39
CA ARG A 271 -8.10 14.62 4.13
C ARG A 271 -7.59 15.94 4.69
N GLU A 272 -7.51 16.98 3.85
CA GLU A 272 -7.01 18.29 4.27
C GLU A 272 -7.96 18.93 5.29
N ARG A 273 -9.27 18.74 5.14
CA ARG A 273 -10.27 19.19 6.11
C ARG A 273 -10.09 18.50 7.46
N LEU A 274 -9.97 17.17 7.47
CA LEU A 274 -9.78 16.38 8.68
C LEU A 274 -8.46 16.73 9.37
N LYS A 275 -7.34 16.83 8.63
CA LYS A 275 -6.04 17.29 9.17
C LYS A 275 -6.17 18.65 9.86
N SER A 276 -6.82 19.60 9.20
CA SER A 276 -6.98 20.96 9.71
C SER A 276 -7.83 20.98 10.98
N ALA A 277 -8.92 20.20 11.03
CA ALA A 277 -9.77 20.08 12.21
C ALA A 277 -9.00 19.49 13.41
N LEU A 278 -8.32 18.38 13.20
CA LEU A 278 -7.54 17.72 14.25
C LEU A 278 -6.40 18.62 14.79
N ARG A 279 -5.73 19.38 13.91
CA ARG A 279 -4.70 20.37 14.34
C ARG A 279 -5.30 21.50 15.17
N ARG A 280 -6.51 21.98 14.83
CA ARG A 280 -7.21 22.99 15.65
C ARG A 280 -7.58 22.49 17.04
N LEU A 281 -7.83 21.18 17.17
CA LEU A 281 -8.02 20.51 18.47
C LEU A 281 -6.71 20.28 19.23
N GLY A 282 -5.58 20.74 18.72
CA GLY A 282 -4.28 20.62 19.38
C GLY A 282 -3.53 19.31 19.15
N PHE A 283 -4.03 18.42 18.28
CA PHE A 283 -3.33 17.18 17.97
C PHE A 283 -2.10 17.40 17.08
N ASN A 284 -1.05 16.64 17.34
CA ASN A 284 0.10 16.55 16.43
C ASN A 284 -0.24 15.61 15.27
N VAL A 285 -0.51 16.19 14.11
CA VAL A 285 -0.98 15.47 12.91
C VAL A 285 0.08 15.54 11.82
N SER A 286 0.45 14.37 11.28
CA SER A 286 1.38 14.25 10.14
C SER A 286 0.92 15.03 8.91
N ASP A 287 1.85 15.36 8.02
CA ASP A 287 1.48 15.92 6.70
C ASP A 287 1.18 14.83 5.68
N SER A 288 0.15 14.04 5.98
CA SER A 288 -0.26 12.92 5.13
C SER A 288 -0.63 13.35 3.71
N LYS A 289 -0.16 12.57 2.73
CA LYS A 289 -0.49 12.63 1.30
C LYS A 289 -1.20 11.35 0.81
N ALA A 290 -1.60 10.49 1.76
CA ALA A 290 -2.37 9.26 1.49
C ALA A 290 -3.88 9.47 1.71
N ASN A 291 -4.68 8.39 1.66
CA ASN A 291 -6.12 8.44 1.98
C ASN A 291 -6.41 8.21 3.48
N PHE A 292 -5.51 8.65 4.34
CA PHE A 292 -5.65 8.61 5.80
C PHE A 292 -4.89 9.76 6.43
N VAL A 293 -5.15 10.04 7.69
CA VAL A 293 -4.39 10.94 8.54
C VAL A 293 -3.74 10.15 9.67
N PHE A 294 -2.62 10.63 10.19
CA PHE A 294 -1.94 10.03 11.33
C PHE A 294 -1.80 11.05 12.46
N VAL A 295 -2.21 10.65 13.64
CA VAL A 295 -2.10 11.46 14.87
C VAL A 295 -1.04 10.83 15.75
N TYR A 296 0.05 11.56 16.01
CA TYR A 296 1.10 11.14 16.91
C TYR A 296 0.62 11.24 18.36
N LEU A 297 0.65 10.14 19.08
CA LEU A 297 0.20 10.03 20.47
C LEU A 297 1.10 9.06 21.22
N ASP A 298 1.30 9.30 22.50
CA ASP A 298 1.85 8.26 23.36
C ASP A 298 0.86 7.10 23.54
N GLN A 299 1.35 5.98 24.03
CA GLN A 299 0.56 4.76 24.11
C GLN A 299 -0.69 4.89 24.99
N LYS A 300 -0.60 5.66 26.09
CA LYS A 300 -1.70 5.85 27.04
C LYS A 300 -2.82 6.70 26.42
N GLU A 301 -2.44 7.78 25.76
CA GLU A 301 -3.40 8.67 25.10
C GLU A 301 -4.02 8.00 23.85
N ALA A 302 -3.22 7.26 23.07
CA ALA A 302 -3.73 6.47 21.94
C ALA A 302 -4.77 5.44 22.40
N GLU A 303 -4.56 4.77 23.55
CA GLU A 303 -5.52 3.84 24.11
C GLU A 303 -6.81 4.52 24.56
N ARG A 304 -6.69 5.68 25.25
CA ARG A 304 -7.83 6.48 25.72
C ARG A 304 -8.71 6.93 24.55
N ILE A 305 -8.10 7.52 23.53
CA ILE A 305 -8.82 8.05 22.37
C ILE A 305 -9.40 6.91 21.52
N HIS A 306 -8.62 5.86 21.28
CA HIS A 306 -9.11 4.67 20.55
C HIS A 306 -10.36 4.06 21.17
N ARG A 307 -10.38 3.93 22.50
CA ARG A 307 -11.55 3.41 23.24
C ARG A 307 -12.76 4.33 23.09
N ALA A 308 -12.58 5.64 23.25
CA ALA A 308 -13.66 6.60 23.11
C ALA A 308 -14.27 6.60 21.70
N LEU A 309 -13.44 6.47 20.66
CA LEU A 309 -13.91 6.31 19.29
C LEU A 309 -14.71 5.00 19.12
N LEU A 310 -14.22 3.89 19.67
CA LEU A 310 -14.95 2.60 19.64
C LEU A 310 -16.31 2.67 20.34
N GLU A 311 -16.41 3.34 21.49
CA GLU A 311 -17.67 3.55 22.22
C GLU A 311 -18.69 4.36 21.40
N ARG A 312 -18.23 5.19 20.47
CA ARG A 312 -19.06 5.92 19.48
C ARG A 312 -19.29 5.15 18.16
N GLY A 313 -18.87 3.88 18.11
CA GLY A 313 -19.01 3.04 16.92
C GLY A 313 -18.05 3.39 15.77
N ILE A 314 -16.91 4.02 16.09
CA ILE A 314 -15.88 4.39 15.14
C ILE A 314 -14.65 3.51 15.37
N THR A 315 -14.22 2.77 14.36
CA THR A 315 -12.97 1.99 14.40
C THR A 315 -11.89 2.67 13.60
N VAL A 316 -10.75 2.94 14.25
CA VAL A 316 -9.52 3.44 13.64
C VAL A 316 -8.36 2.50 13.95
N ARG A 317 -7.24 2.62 13.25
CA ARG A 317 -6.07 1.76 13.50
C ARG A 317 -5.19 2.34 14.59
N LYS A 318 -5.04 1.61 15.69
CA LYS A 318 -4.05 1.91 16.71
C LYS A 318 -2.69 1.31 16.35
N THR A 319 -1.62 2.08 16.53
CA THR A 319 -0.23 1.68 16.31
C THR A 319 0.62 1.98 17.54
N GLY A 320 1.88 1.57 17.54
CA GLY A 320 2.83 1.91 18.61
C GLY A 320 3.22 3.40 18.68
N TRP A 321 2.85 4.21 17.67
CA TRP A 321 3.21 5.64 17.57
C TRP A 321 2.01 6.58 17.56
N GLY A 322 0.77 6.05 17.63
CA GLY A 322 -0.44 6.85 17.59
C GLY A 322 -1.60 6.18 16.87
N LEU A 323 -2.49 6.99 16.30
CA LEU A 323 -3.69 6.54 15.60
C LEU A 323 -3.64 6.90 14.12
N ARG A 324 -3.92 5.93 13.25
CA ARG A 324 -4.16 6.14 11.83
C ARG A 324 -5.66 6.09 11.56
N ILE A 325 -6.19 7.15 10.97
CA ILE A 325 -7.61 7.35 10.69
C ILE A 325 -7.76 7.40 9.17
N SER A 326 -8.43 6.42 8.57
CA SER A 326 -8.76 6.47 7.15
C SER A 326 -9.68 7.64 6.86
N VAL A 327 -9.51 8.29 5.72
CA VAL A 327 -10.42 9.37 5.30
C VAL A 327 -11.73 8.73 4.84
N GLY A 328 -12.81 9.03 5.57
CA GLY A 328 -14.17 8.61 5.26
C GLY A 328 -14.90 9.60 4.38
N GLN A 329 -16.19 9.36 4.16
CA GLN A 329 -17.10 10.39 3.64
C GLN A 329 -17.26 11.50 4.67
N THR A 330 -17.76 12.67 4.24
CA THR A 330 -17.90 13.89 5.08
C THR A 330 -18.54 13.60 6.43
N GLN A 331 -19.68 12.86 6.46
CA GLN A 331 -20.38 12.54 7.70
C GLN A 331 -19.56 11.63 8.65
N GLN A 332 -18.76 10.73 8.09
CA GLN A 332 -17.90 9.87 8.87
C GLN A 332 -16.73 10.65 9.50
N ASN A 333 -16.15 11.58 8.74
CA ASN A 333 -15.11 12.47 9.23
C ASN A 333 -15.64 13.47 10.27
N ASP A 334 -16.87 13.99 10.08
CA ASP A 334 -17.53 14.85 11.06
C ASP A 334 -17.73 14.12 12.39
N LEU A 335 -18.19 12.87 12.36
CA LEU A 335 -18.36 12.05 13.57
C LEU A 335 -17.04 11.84 14.32
N VAL A 336 -15.92 11.66 13.59
CA VAL A 336 -14.59 11.60 14.21
C VAL A 336 -14.24 12.92 14.90
N ILE A 337 -14.43 14.06 14.20
CA ILE A 337 -14.10 15.38 14.71
C ILE A 337 -14.91 15.68 15.97
N GLU A 338 -16.25 15.53 15.91
CA GLU A 338 -17.17 15.75 17.03
C GLU A 338 -16.83 14.87 18.25
N THR A 339 -16.47 13.59 17.99
CA THR A 339 -16.08 12.68 19.09
C THR A 339 -14.81 13.16 19.77
N LEU A 340 -13.83 13.62 19.01
CA LEU A 340 -12.56 14.10 19.55
C LEU A 340 -12.70 15.47 20.24
N GLU A 341 -13.56 16.35 19.72
CA GLU A 341 -13.92 17.62 20.38
C GLU A 341 -14.50 17.37 21.78
N GLY A 342 -15.38 16.38 21.92
CA GLY A 342 -15.99 16.02 23.20
C GLY A 342 -15.03 15.42 24.24
N LEU A 343 -13.78 15.12 23.85
CA LEU A 343 -12.75 14.58 24.72
C LEU A 343 -11.77 15.64 25.26
N MET A 344 -11.79 16.83 24.67
CA MET A 344 -10.93 17.96 25.04
C MET A 344 -11.55 18.78 26.19
#